data_065d82de5cf1b3a6c14c13a158f5521c
#
_entry.id   065d82de5cf1b3a6c14c13a158f5521c
#
_cell.length_a   1.000
_cell.length_b   1.000
_cell.length_c   1.000
_cell.angle_alpha   90.00
_cell.angle_beta   90.00
_cell.angle_gamma   90.00
#
_symmetry.space_group_name_H-M   'P 1'
#
loop_
_entity.id
_entity.type
_entity.pdbx_description
1 polymer ?
#
loop_
_entity_poly.entity_id
_entity_poly.type
_entity_poly.pdbx_seq_one_letter_code
_entity_poly.pdbx_strand_id
1 'polypeptide(L)'
;MVITMLPGGKQVTEVYLDPQSGILEGCKVPRSSTASPKVIMECGTIETSTIQAVGSAVTASGLAHFVDGPVSGGPMGAEAGTLTFMVGCAPEDFPAAKAVLSHMGKKDSIFLCGGIGAGTAFKIINNYLSAITSIAASEALNIGTKMGLDAKLLTDVINVSGGQCWVTSHANPVPGVQANVPSSRDYEGGFRIELCKKVLGMGIELADQVGARTILSKPAMDGFEECAADKRYTGKDARVVYKWLNESH
;
A
#
# COMPACT_ATOMS: atom_id res chain seq x y z
N MET A 1 16.06 -12.90 -12.91
CA MET A 1 15.32 -12.10 -11.91
C MET A 1 14.10 -12.87 -11.46
N VAL A 2 13.73 -12.79 -10.18
CA VAL A 2 12.47 -13.30 -9.62
C VAL A 2 11.73 -12.12 -9.03
N ILE A 3 10.43 -12.00 -9.29
CA ILE A 3 9.55 -10.97 -8.70
C ILE A 3 8.43 -11.70 -7.98
N THR A 4 8.16 -11.32 -6.74
CA THR A 4 7.09 -11.86 -5.93
C THR A 4 6.16 -10.75 -5.46
N MET A 5 4.91 -11.10 -5.18
CA MET A 5 3.92 -10.22 -4.55
C MET A 5 3.10 -11.08 -3.60
N LEU A 6 3.59 -11.22 -2.39
CA LEU A 6 3.07 -12.17 -1.42
C LEU A 6 2.14 -11.48 -0.40
N PRO A 7 1.19 -12.22 0.20
CA PRO A 7 0.12 -11.63 1.01
C PRO A 7 0.57 -11.20 2.43
N GLY A 8 1.70 -11.69 2.92
CA GLY A 8 2.14 -11.40 4.29
C GLY A 8 3.54 -11.91 4.61
N GLY A 9 4.08 -11.48 5.73
CA GLY A 9 5.45 -11.75 6.16
C GLY A 9 5.77 -13.23 6.33
N LYS A 10 4.81 -14.03 6.81
CA LYS A 10 4.98 -15.50 6.92
C LYS A 10 5.28 -16.12 5.56
N GLN A 11 4.49 -15.80 4.54
CA GLN A 11 4.67 -16.30 3.19
C GLN A 11 5.97 -15.80 2.58
N VAL A 12 6.35 -14.56 2.83
CA VAL A 12 7.64 -14.03 2.36
C VAL A 12 8.79 -14.82 2.98
N THR A 13 8.80 -15.00 4.29
CA THR A 13 9.86 -15.76 4.97
C THR A 13 9.94 -17.19 4.42
N GLU A 14 8.81 -17.87 4.27
CA GLU A 14 8.75 -19.25 3.77
C GLU A 14 9.24 -19.34 2.32
N VAL A 15 8.67 -18.53 1.40
CA VAL A 15 9.02 -18.56 -0.03
C VAL A 15 10.48 -18.17 -0.27
N TYR A 16 11.03 -17.29 0.53
CA TYR A 16 12.41 -16.84 0.33
C TYR A 16 13.45 -17.70 1.03
N LEU A 17 13.17 -18.17 2.25
CA LEU A 17 14.17 -18.73 3.15
C LEU A 17 13.97 -20.22 3.50
N ASP A 18 12.91 -20.89 2.97
CA ASP A 18 12.75 -22.32 3.22
C ASP A 18 14.02 -23.08 2.76
N PRO A 19 14.60 -23.92 3.62
CA PRO A 19 15.90 -24.54 3.35
C PRO A 19 15.86 -25.64 2.28
N GLN A 20 14.67 -26.06 1.84
CA GLN A 20 14.51 -27.10 0.81
C GLN A 20 13.98 -26.55 -0.53
N SER A 21 13.10 -25.56 -0.47
CA SER A 21 12.34 -25.08 -1.64
C SER A 21 12.35 -23.56 -1.81
N GLY A 22 12.98 -22.82 -0.91
CA GLY A 22 13.02 -21.37 -0.95
C GLY A 22 13.78 -20.81 -2.15
N ILE A 23 13.44 -19.58 -2.54
CA ILE A 23 14.11 -18.88 -3.65
C ILE A 23 15.62 -18.84 -3.44
N LEU A 24 16.06 -18.61 -2.20
CA LEU A 24 17.49 -18.54 -1.86
C LEU A 24 18.19 -19.89 -2.10
N GLU A 25 17.53 -21.02 -1.79
CA GLU A 25 18.05 -22.35 -2.12
C GLU A 25 18.20 -22.55 -3.64
N GLY A 26 17.20 -22.14 -4.40
CA GLY A 26 17.27 -22.13 -5.88
C GLY A 26 18.38 -21.23 -6.43
N CYS A 27 18.84 -20.26 -5.65
CA CYS A 27 19.98 -19.44 -6.03
C CYS A 27 21.34 -20.14 -5.94
N LYS A 28 21.45 -21.25 -5.24
CA LYS A 28 22.70 -22.06 -5.14
C LYS A 28 23.03 -22.81 -6.42
N VAL A 29 22.05 -23.00 -7.33
CA VAL A 29 22.30 -23.67 -8.61
C VAL A 29 23.37 -22.90 -9.40
N PRO A 30 24.47 -23.56 -9.81
CA PRO A 30 25.57 -22.92 -10.52
C PRO A 30 25.11 -22.27 -11.83
N ARG A 31 25.63 -21.10 -12.13
CA ARG A 31 25.44 -20.38 -13.40
C ARG A 31 26.77 -20.19 -14.09
N SER A 32 26.75 -19.89 -15.38
CA SER A 32 27.94 -19.46 -16.11
C SER A 32 28.65 -18.31 -15.38
N SER A 33 29.96 -18.31 -15.35
CA SER A 33 30.78 -17.25 -14.73
C SER A 33 30.56 -15.86 -15.33
N THR A 34 29.91 -15.79 -16.51
CA THR A 34 29.57 -14.52 -17.17
C THR A 34 28.14 -14.04 -16.87
N ALA A 35 27.38 -14.78 -16.06
CA ALA A 35 25.99 -14.41 -15.75
C ALA A 35 25.94 -13.24 -14.76
N SER A 36 25.07 -12.25 -15.03
CA SER A 36 24.78 -11.17 -14.12
C SER A 36 24.28 -11.68 -12.76
N PRO A 37 24.49 -10.94 -11.65
CA PRO A 37 23.95 -11.30 -10.34
C PRO A 37 22.47 -11.60 -10.39
N LYS A 38 22.02 -12.57 -9.58
CA LYS A 38 20.60 -12.86 -9.41
C LYS A 38 19.96 -11.70 -8.65
N VAL A 39 18.85 -11.18 -9.14
CA VAL A 39 18.06 -10.17 -8.44
C VAL A 39 16.71 -10.80 -8.07
N ILE A 40 16.35 -10.68 -6.81
CA ILE A 40 15.05 -11.11 -6.28
C ILE A 40 14.35 -9.91 -5.64
N MET A 41 13.07 -9.75 -5.99
CA MET A 41 12.29 -8.55 -5.66
C MET A 41 10.96 -8.95 -5.03
N GLU A 42 10.66 -8.38 -3.86
CA GLU A 42 9.35 -8.50 -3.21
C GLU A 42 8.56 -7.19 -3.40
N CYS A 43 7.38 -7.30 -4.02
CA CYS A 43 6.52 -6.16 -4.33
C CYS A 43 5.26 -6.07 -3.46
N GLY A 44 5.04 -7.01 -2.54
CA GLY A 44 3.94 -6.97 -1.58
C GLY A 44 4.13 -5.88 -0.52
N THR A 45 3.04 -5.54 0.16
CA THR A 45 3.10 -4.67 1.35
C THR A 45 3.23 -5.56 2.59
N ILE A 46 4.46 -5.63 3.09
CA ILE A 46 4.92 -6.54 4.14
C ILE A 46 5.48 -5.70 5.30
N GLU A 47 5.50 -6.25 6.51
CA GLU A 47 6.13 -5.62 7.67
C GLU A 47 7.60 -5.30 7.40
N THR A 48 8.05 -4.09 7.71
CA THR A 48 9.41 -3.61 7.44
C THR A 48 10.46 -4.53 8.07
N SER A 49 10.22 -5.02 9.28
CA SER A 49 11.10 -5.94 9.99
C SER A 49 11.30 -7.27 9.23
N THR A 50 10.23 -7.83 8.66
CA THR A 50 10.32 -9.05 7.83
C THR A 50 11.14 -8.81 6.57
N ILE A 51 10.89 -7.71 5.86
CA ILE A 51 11.65 -7.35 4.66
C ILE A 51 13.14 -7.16 4.96
N GLN A 52 13.46 -6.49 6.06
CA GLN A 52 14.85 -6.30 6.49
C GLN A 52 15.52 -7.63 6.86
N ALA A 53 14.82 -8.52 7.58
CA ALA A 53 15.34 -9.83 7.95
C ALA A 53 15.63 -10.71 6.71
N VAL A 54 14.66 -10.80 5.79
CA VAL A 54 14.80 -11.57 4.56
C VAL A 54 15.88 -10.98 3.66
N GLY A 55 15.88 -9.66 3.48
CA GLY A 55 16.88 -8.97 2.67
C GLY A 55 18.29 -9.12 3.24
N SER A 56 18.45 -9.07 4.57
CA SER A 56 19.74 -9.32 5.24
C SER A 56 20.22 -10.76 5.02
N ALA A 57 19.34 -11.75 5.11
CA ALA A 57 19.67 -13.15 4.86
C ALA A 57 20.10 -13.37 3.40
N VAL A 58 19.40 -12.77 2.44
CA VAL A 58 19.75 -12.83 1.01
C VAL A 58 21.11 -12.19 0.77
N THR A 59 21.33 -10.99 1.29
CA THR A 59 22.60 -10.24 1.13
C THR A 59 23.78 -11.01 1.75
N ALA A 60 23.59 -11.52 2.97
CA ALA A 60 24.64 -12.29 3.67
C ALA A 60 25.01 -13.59 2.94
N SER A 61 24.11 -14.17 2.15
CA SER A 61 24.39 -15.37 1.36
C SER A 61 25.35 -15.13 0.20
N GLY A 62 25.45 -13.90 -0.30
CA GLY A 62 26.22 -13.57 -1.51
C GLY A 62 25.65 -14.17 -2.82
N LEU A 63 24.49 -14.83 -2.77
CA LEU A 63 23.92 -15.55 -3.92
C LEU A 63 23.04 -14.68 -4.81
N ALA A 64 22.47 -13.61 -4.26
CA ALA A 64 21.57 -12.72 -4.96
C ALA A 64 21.54 -11.32 -4.33
N HIS A 65 21.04 -10.36 -5.10
CA HIS A 65 20.71 -9.01 -4.64
C HIS A 65 19.21 -8.96 -4.31
N PHE A 66 18.86 -8.37 -3.17
CA PHE A 66 17.48 -8.22 -2.72
C PHE A 66 16.97 -6.80 -2.95
N VAL A 67 15.73 -6.71 -3.42
CA VAL A 67 15.04 -5.45 -3.65
C VAL A 67 13.65 -5.56 -3.02
N ASP A 68 13.24 -4.60 -2.21
CA ASP A 68 11.83 -4.39 -1.88
C ASP A 68 11.26 -3.30 -2.79
N GLY A 69 10.13 -3.58 -3.42
CA GLY A 69 9.53 -2.71 -4.41
C GLY A 69 8.01 -2.65 -4.33
N PRO A 70 7.42 -2.33 -3.16
CA PRO A 70 5.97 -2.26 -3.05
C PRO A 70 5.38 -1.21 -3.98
N VAL A 71 4.10 -1.44 -4.33
CA VAL A 71 3.43 -0.70 -5.40
C VAL A 71 2.26 0.15 -4.90
N SER A 72 1.94 1.18 -5.67
CA SER A 72 0.70 1.95 -5.57
C SER A 72 0.06 2.10 -6.95
N GLY A 73 -1.30 2.10 -7.00
CA GLY A 73 -2.06 2.21 -8.26
C GLY A 73 -3.23 1.22 -8.34
N GLY A 74 -3.24 0.20 -7.48
CA GLY A 74 -4.30 -0.80 -7.43
C GLY A 74 -4.43 -1.63 -8.73
N PRO A 75 -5.52 -2.42 -8.88
CA PRO A 75 -5.74 -3.25 -10.07
C PRO A 75 -5.76 -2.44 -11.36
N MET A 76 -6.39 -1.26 -11.37
CA MET A 76 -6.46 -0.40 -12.56
C MET A 76 -5.07 0.09 -12.99
N GLY A 77 -4.22 0.47 -12.03
CA GLY A 77 -2.84 0.87 -12.33
C GLY A 77 -1.99 -0.30 -12.83
N ALA A 78 -2.24 -1.50 -12.32
CA ALA A 78 -1.57 -2.71 -12.79
C ALA A 78 -1.97 -3.06 -14.23
N GLU A 79 -3.25 -3.05 -14.54
CA GLU A 79 -3.79 -3.30 -15.87
C GLU A 79 -3.29 -2.28 -16.90
N ALA A 80 -3.23 -1.01 -16.51
CA ALA A 80 -2.76 0.08 -17.36
C ALA A 80 -1.22 0.18 -17.45
N GLY A 81 -0.45 -0.61 -16.68
CA GLY A 81 1.00 -0.49 -16.60
C GLY A 81 1.48 0.86 -16.04
N THR A 82 0.71 1.45 -15.14
CA THR A 82 0.95 2.80 -14.61
C THR A 82 1.25 2.82 -13.10
N LEU A 83 1.69 1.71 -12.55
CA LEU A 83 2.02 1.60 -11.14
C LEU A 83 3.13 2.57 -10.73
N THR A 84 3.05 3.03 -9.49
CA THR A 84 4.15 3.68 -8.79
C THR A 84 4.89 2.64 -7.98
N PHE A 85 6.22 2.61 -8.05
CA PHE A 85 7.08 1.74 -7.28
C PHE A 85 7.93 2.52 -6.27
N MET A 86 7.98 2.03 -5.05
CA MET A 86 8.79 2.56 -3.96
C MET A 86 9.91 1.54 -3.71
N VAL A 87 11.11 1.80 -4.23
CA VAL A 87 12.19 0.81 -4.27
C VAL A 87 13.17 1.00 -3.13
N GLY A 88 13.39 -0.05 -2.36
CA GLY A 88 14.44 -0.16 -1.36
C GLY A 88 15.49 -1.17 -1.81
N CYS A 89 16.71 -0.72 -2.08
CA CYS A 89 17.84 -1.57 -2.47
C CYS A 89 19.16 -0.81 -2.35
N ALA A 90 20.28 -1.50 -2.60
CA ALA A 90 21.55 -0.83 -2.81
C ALA A 90 21.48 0.07 -4.06
N PRO A 91 22.10 1.26 -4.06
CA PRO A 91 22.03 2.20 -5.19
C PRO A 91 22.49 1.60 -6.52
N GLU A 92 23.45 0.71 -6.49
CA GLU A 92 23.99 0.00 -7.66
C GLU A 92 23.00 -0.97 -8.29
N ASP A 93 22.03 -1.49 -7.53
CA ASP A 93 21.01 -2.41 -8.01
C ASP A 93 19.80 -1.70 -8.62
N PHE A 94 19.61 -0.42 -8.27
CA PHE A 94 18.45 0.35 -8.68
C PHE A 94 18.26 0.47 -10.20
N PRO A 95 19.32 0.72 -11.02
CA PRO A 95 19.17 0.79 -12.47
C PRO A 95 18.56 -0.49 -13.06
N ALA A 96 19.03 -1.66 -12.61
CA ALA A 96 18.51 -2.96 -13.07
C ALA A 96 17.08 -3.19 -12.61
N ALA A 97 16.75 -2.86 -11.35
CA ALA A 97 15.39 -2.92 -10.83
C ALA A 97 14.45 -1.98 -11.61
N LYS A 98 14.85 -0.72 -11.81
CA LYS A 98 14.06 0.29 -12.55
C LYS A 98 13.80 -0.12 -13.99
N ALA A 99 14.76 -0.73 -14.68
CA ALA A 99 14.60 -1.20 -16.04
C ALA A 99 13.43 -2.22 -16.15
N VAL A 100 13.36 -3.17 -15.23
CA VAL A 100 12.29 -4.18 -15.21
C VAL A 100 10.96 -3.58 -14.75
N LEU A 101 10.97 -2.79 -13.69
CA LEU A 101 9.75 -2.16 -13.15
C LEU A 101 9.09 -1.19 -14.15
N SER A 102 9.87 -0.63 -15.08
CA SER A 102 9.37 0.25 -16.14
C SER A 102 8.43 -0.45 -17.13
N HIS A 103 8.37 -1.78 -17.12
CA HIS A 103 7.38 -2.54 -17.90
C HIS A 103 6.01 -2.63 -17.22
N MET A 104 5.94 -2.33 -15.92
CA MET A 104 4.73 -2.43 -15.10
C MET A 104 4.28 -1.08 -14.52
N GLY A 105 5.14 -0.07 -14.55
CA GLY A 105 4.88 1.25 -14.00
C GLY A 105 5.38 2.38 -14.85
N LYS A 106 4.99 3.60 -14.50
CA LYS A 106 5.49 4.82 -15.14
C LYS A 106 6.95 5.04 -14.77
N LYS A 107 7.82 5.26 -15.76
CA LYS A 107 9.27 5.47 -15.55
C LYS A 107 9.59 6.56 -14.51
N ASP A 108 8.77 7.64 -14.49
CA ASP A 108 8.95 8.78 -13.59
C ASP A 108 8.28 8.56 -12.21
N SER A 109 7.61 7.42 -12.03
CA SER A 109 6.97 7.02 -10.77
C SER A 109 7.67 5.80 -10.13
N ILE A 110 8.94 5.58 -10.44
CA ILE A 110 9.79 4.54 -9.84
C ILE A 110 10.88 5.24 -9.02
N PHE A 111 10.74 5.21 -7.71
CA PHE A 111 11.56 5.98 -6.77
C PHE A 111 12.52 5.09 -6.01
N LEU A 112 13.81 5.44 -5.96
CA LEU A 112 14.74 4.86 -4.99
C LEU A 112 14.49 5.55 -3.64
N CYS A 113 13.94 4.78 -2.69
CA CYS A 113 13.56 5.28 -1.36
C CYS A 113 14.70 5.15 -0.33
N GLY A 114 15.71 4.37 -0.63
CA GLY A 114 16.84 4.09 0.26
C GLY A 114 17.26 2.62 0.19
N GLY A 115 17.95 2.12 1.23
CA GLY A 115 18.32 0.72 1.35
C GLY A 115 17.15 -0.22 1.55
N ILE A 116 17.44 -1.51 1.72
CA ILE A 116 16.46 -2.58 1.93
C ILE A 116 15.49 -2.22 3.08
N GLY A 117 14.19 -2.33 2.83
CA GLY A 117 13.10 -1.99 3.74
C GLY A 117 12.62 -0.54 3.62
N ALA A 118 13.38 0.35 2.95
CA ALA A 118 12.96 1.74 2.79
C ALA A 118 11.73 1.86 1.86
N GLY A 119 11.66 1.12 0.78
CA GLY A 119 10.50 1.10 -0.11
C GLY A 119 9.24 0.69 0.64
N THR A 120 9.33 -0.36 1.43
CA THR A 120 8.25 -0.84 2.30
C THR A 120 7.85 0.20 3.35
N ALA A 121 8.81 0.86 4.00
CA ALA A 121 8.51 1.93 4.96
C ALA A 121 7.76 3.09 4.29
N PHE A 122 8.20 3.56 3.12
CA PHE A 122 7.50 4.58 2.34
C PHE A 122 6.07 4.16 2.02
N LYS A 123 5.87 2.89 1.60
CA LYS A 123 4.54 2.36 1.30
C LYS A 123 3.64 2.32 2.52
N ILE A 124 4.13 1.87 3.66
CA ILE A 124 3.38 1.79 4.92
C ILE A 124 2.98 3.19 5.38
N ILE A 125 3.90 4.16 5.36
CA ILE A 125 3.63 5.55 5.74
C ILE A 125 2.59 6.18 4.81
N ASN A 126 2.72 5.97 3.48
CA ASN A 126 1.71 6.43 2.53
C ASN A 126 0.33 5.83 2.81
N ASN A 127 0.26 4.54 3.11
CA ASN A 127 -1.00 3.87 3.40
C ASN A 127 -1.60 4.30 4.75
N TYR A 128 -0.76 4.55 5.77
CA TYR A 128 -1.18 5.14 7.04
C TYR A 128 -1.90 6.48 6.79
N LEU A 129 -1.27 7.39 6.05
CA LEU A 129 -1.86 8.68 5.71
C LEU A 129 -3.16 8.53 4.91
N SER A 130 -3.20 7.59 3.94
CA SER A 130 -4.40 7.30 3.15
C SER A 130 -5.56 6.78 4.01
N ALA A 131 -5.30 5.95 5.00
CA ALA A 131 -6.32 5.46 5.93
C ALA A 131 -6.88 6.61 6.80
N ILE A 132 -6.01 7.42 7.40
CA ILE A 132 -6.41 8.59 8.20
C ILE A 132 -7.25 9.57 7.37
N THR A 133 -6.79 9.93 6.19
CA THR A 133 -7.51 10.87 5.32
C THR A 133 -8.82 10.30 4.78
N SER A 134 -8.96 8.98 4.66
CA SER A 134 -10.24 8.35 4.28
C SER A 134 -11.32 8.57 5.34
N ILE A 135 -11.00 8.44 6.63
CA ILE A 135 -11.93 8.74 7.72
C ILE A 135 -12.21 10.25 7.77
N ALA A 136 -11.18 11.08 7.80
CA ALA A 136 -11.32 12.53 7.92
C ALA A 136 -12.16 13.12 6.77
N ALA A 137 -11.94 12.68 5.54
CA ALA A 137 -12.73 13.11 4.38
C ALA A 137 -14.18 12.61 4.48
N SER A 138 -14.40 11.38 4.95
CA SER A 138 -15.75 10.83 5.14
C SER A 138 -16.54 11.60 6.19
N GLU A 139 -15.93 11.94 7.32
CA GLU A 139 -16.55 12.76 8.37
C GLU A 139 -16.89 14.17 7.85
N ALA A 140 -15.93 14.85 7.20
CA ALA A 140 -16.15 16.20 6.68
C ALA A 140 -17.29 16.26 5.64
N LEU A 141 -17.29 15.31 4.70
CA LEU A 141 -18.34 15.23 3.68
C LEU A 141 -19.70 14.81 4.28
N ASN A 142 -19.69 13.95 5.32
CA ASN A 142 -20.91 13.61 6.06
C ASN A 142 -21.52 14.81 6.79
N ILE A 143 -20.71 15.65 7.42
CA ILE A 143 -21.16 16.91 8.01
C ILE A 143 -21.86 17.77 6.96
N GLY A 144 -21.25 17.96 5.79
CA GLY A 144 -21.80 18.77 4.72
C GLY A 144 -23.12 18.21 4.18
N THR A 145 -23.21 16.91 3.94
CA THR A 145 -24.44 16.27 3.45
C THR A 145 -25.56 16.31 4.49
N LYS A 146 -25.26 16.13 5.78
CA LYS A 146 -26.26 16.27 6.86
C LYS A 146 -26.73 17.72 7.05
N MET A 147 -25.92 18.72 6.68
CA MET A 147 -26.34 20.12 6.60
C MET A 147 -27.20 20.44 5.36
N GLY A 148 -27.36 19.50 4.43
CA GLY A 148 -28.09 19.72 3.17
C GLY A 148 -27.26 20.46 2.10
N LEU A 149 -25.94 20.53 2.24
CA LEU A 149 -25.07 21.12 1.23
C LEU A 149 -24.96 20.21 0.01
N ASP A 150 -24.79 20.83 -1.16
CA ASP A 150 -24.47 20.08 -2.38
C ASP A 150 -23.10 19.42 -2.25
N ALA A 151 -23.06 18.09 -2.25
CA ALA A 151 -21.84 17.31 -1.99
C ALA A 151 -20.81 17.49 -3.09
N LYS A 152 -21.25 17.72 -4.35
CA LYS A 152 -20.33 17.95 -5.46
C LYS A 152 -19.66 19.31 -5.33
N LEU A 153 -20.44 20.36 -5.09
CA LEU A 153 -19.92 21.72 -4.88
C LEU A 153 -18.98 21.76 -3.66
N LEU A 154 -19.37 21.11 -2.55
CA LEU A 154 -18.51 21.02 -1.37
C LEU A 154 -17.16 20.35 -1.69
N THR A 155 -17.20 19.25 -2.45
CA THR A 155 -15.99 18.55 -2.89
C THR A 155 -15.13 19.46 -3.78
N ASP A 156 -15.73 20.17 -4.74
CA ASP A 156 -15.00 21.07 -5.65
C ASP A 156 -14.31 22.20 -4.86
N VAL A 157 -14.97 22.77 -3.85
CA VAL A 157 -14.38 23.78 -2.94
C VAL A 157 -13.24 23.19 -2.10
N ILE A 158 -13.43 22.01 -1.52
CA ILE A 158 -12.37 21.33 -0.74
C ILE A 158 -11.13 21.09 -1.61
N ASN A 159 -11.34 20.66 -2.86
CA ASN A 159 -10.25 20.29 -3.76
C ASN A 159 -9.39 21.47 -4.26
N VAL A 160 -9.85 22.70 -4.11
CA VAL A 160 -9.08 23.92 -4.38
C VAL A 160 -8.69 24.67 -3.11
N SER A 161 -8.89 24.05 -1.96
CA SER A 161 -8.66 24.62 -0.63
C SER A 161 -7.74 23.74 0.22
N GLY A 162 -7.44 24.16 1.44
CA GLY A 162 -6.52 23.47 2.35
C GLY A 162 -6.97 22.10 2.85
N GLY A 163 -8.21 21.70 2.60
CA GLY A 163 -8.75 20.37 2.93
C GLY A 163 -8.51 19.30 1.85
N GLN A 164 -7.90 19.66 0.72
CA GLN A 164 -7.68 18.73 -0.37
C GLN A 164 -6.84 17.52 0.07
N CYS A 165 -7.29 16.34 -0.33
CA CYS A 165 -6.51 15.11 -0.23
C CYS A 165 -6.80 14.18 -1.42
N TRP A 166 -6.06 13.06 -1.51
CA TRP A 166 -6.27 12.10 -2.60
C TRP A 166 -7.69 11.51 -2.59
N VAL A 167 -8.26 11.32 -1.40
CA VAL A 167 -9.61 10.76 -1.24
C VAL A 167 -10.67 11.69 -1.83
N THR A 168 -10.61 12.99 -1.55
CA THR A 168 -11.57 13.97 -2.09
C THR A 168 -11.42 14.14 -3.60
N SER A 169 -10.19 14.03 -4.13
CA SER A 169 -9.88 14.30 -5.54
C SER A 169 -10.03 13.08 -6.46
N HIS A 170 -9.74 11.85 -5.98
CA HIS A 170 -9.60 10.65 -6.83
C HIS A 170 -10.40 9.44 -6.36
N ALA A 171 -10.94 9.47 -5.15
CA ALA A 171 -11.68 8.34 -4.57
C ALA A 171 -12.79 8.84 -3.63
N ASN A 172 -13.58 9.80 -4.10
CA ASN A 172 -14.60 10.44 -3.28
C ASN A 172 -15.55 9.41 -2.65
N PRO A 173 -15.79 9.47 -1.33
CA PRO A 173 -16.62 8.49 -0.64
C PRO A 173 -18.12 8.71 -0.85
N VAL A 174 -18.55 9.89 -1.32
CA VAL A 174 -19.98 10.22 -1.48
C VAL A 174 -20.50 9.67 -2.81
N PRO A 175 -21.55 8.81 -2.79
CA PRO A 175 -22.18 8.32 -4.03
C PRO A 175 -22.66 9.46 -4.93
N GLY A 176 -22.40 9.33 -6.23
CA GLY A 176 -22.85 10.30 -7.24
C GLY A 176 -21.94 11.52 -7.44
N VAL A 177 -20.97 11.78 -6.57
CA VAL A 177 -20.06 12.93 -6.70
C VAL A 177 -19.00 12.67 -7.76
N GLN A 178 -18.44 11.48 -7.82
CA GLN A 178 -17.39 11.11 -8.76
C GLN A 178 -17.73 9.80 -9.47
N ALA A 179 -17.55 9.76 -10.79
CA ALA A 179 -17.71 8.54 -11.59
C ALA A 179 -16.50 7.62 -11.48
N ASN A 180 -16.69 6.32 -11.74
CA ASN A 180 -15.66 5.30 -11.82
C ASN A 180 -14.84 5.07 -10.53
N VAL A 181 -15.35 5.50 -9.38
CA VAL A 181 -14.80 5.22 -8.05
C VAL A 181 -15.65 4.17 -7.32
N PRO A 182 -15.16 3.53 -6.25
CA PRO A 182 -15.93 2.54 -5.51
C PRO A 182 -17.29 3.02 -5.02
N SER A 183 -17.40 4.27 -4.54
CA SER A 183 -18.68 4.84 -4.09
C SER A 183 -19.74 4.93 -5.18
N SER A 184 -19.37 4.97 -6.47
CA SER A 184 -20.32 4.97 -7.61
C SER A 184 -20.94 3.60 -7.91
N ARG A 185 -20.49 2.53 -7.24
CA ARG A 185 -20.95 1.14 -7.39
C ARG A 185 -21.08 0.41 -6.06
N ASP A 186 -21.70 1.05 -5.09
CA ASP A 186 -21.91 0.56 -3.73
C ASP A 186 -20.61 0.07 -3.05
N TYR A 187 -19.50 0.77 -3.29
CA TYR A 187 -18.17 0.49 -2.75
C TYR A 187 -17.59 -0.89 -3.14
N GLU A 188 -18.07 -1.48 -4.23
CA GLU A 188 -17.48 -2.70 -4.76
C GLU A 188 -16.13 -2.45 -5.43
N GLY A 189 -15.21 -3.41 -5.26
CA GLY A 189 -13.84 -3.30 -5.75
C GLY A 189 -13.00 -2.29 -4.94
N GLY A 190 -11.92 -1.80 -5.53
CA GLY A 190 -11.03 -0.85 -4.85
C GLY A 190 -10.16 -1.47 -3.76
N PHE A 191 -9.85 -0.70 -2.71
CA PHE A 191 -8.99 -1.12 -1.61
C PHE A 191 -9.85 -1.56 -0.42
N ARG A 192 -9.95 -2.87 -0.21
CA ARG A 192 -10.84 -3.47 0.78
C ARG A 192 -10.56 -2.96 2.20
N ILE A 193 -11.63 -2.82 2.99
CA ILE A 193 -11.57 -2.31 4.36
C ILE A 193 -10.64 -3.16 5.26
N GLU A 194 -10.62 -4.48 5.07
CA GLU A 194 -9.74 -5.39 5.82
C GLU A 194 -8.27 -5.12 5.52
N LEU A 195 -7.94 -4.83 4.26
CA LEU A 195 -6.58 -4.46 3.86
C LEU A 195 -6.21 -3.07 4.37
N CYS A 196 -7.15 -2.14 4.42
CA CYS A 196 -6.95 -0.82 5.00
C CYS A 196 -6.60 -0.92 6.48
N LYS A 197 -7.35 -1.71 7.24
CA LYS A 197 -7.04 -2.02 8.66
C LYS A 197 -5.64 -2.63 8.82
N LYS A 198 -5.31 -3.65 8.01
CA LYS A 198 -4.00 -4.29 8.04
C LYS A 198 -2.87 -3.26 7.88
N VAL A 199 -2.93 -2.42 6.85
CA VAL A 199 -1.85 -1.46 6.57
C VAL A 199 -1.82 -0.28 7.54
N LEU A 200 -2.96 0.09 8.13
CA LEU A 200 -3.00 1.05 9.24
C LEU A 200 -2.29 0.48 10.47
N GLY A 201 -2.55 -0.80 10.80
CA GLY A 201 -1.85 -1.51 11.88
C GLY A 201 -0.34 -1.55 11.66
N MET A 202 0.12 -1.87 10.44
CA MET A 202 1.55 -1.82 10.10
C MET A 202 2.14 -0.41 10.30
N GLY A 203 1.38 0.65 9.99
CA GLY A 203 1.80 2.03 10.21
C GLY A 203 1.91 2.39 11.70
N ILE A 204 1.01 1.87 12.53
CA ILE A 204 1.07 2.01 14.00
C ILE A 204 2.29 1.29 14.55
N GLU A 205 2.50 0.04 14.18
CA GLU A 205 3.69 -0.73 14.58
C GLU A 205 4.99 -0.03 14.18
N LEU A 206 5.05 0.50 12.96
CA LEU A 206 6.22 1.25 12.51
C LEU A 206 6.45 2.51 13.33
N ALA A 207 5.38 3.23 13.70
CA ALA A 207 5.47 4.41 14.56
C ALA A 207 6.01 4.04 15.96
N ASP A 208 5.52 2.95 16.55
CA ASP A 208 5.98 2.44 17.85
C ASP A 208 7.47 2.03 17.80
N GLN A 209 7.89 1.34 16.73
CA GLN A 209 9.29 0.92 16.54
C GLN A 209 10.27 2.10 16.50
N VAL A 210 9.85 3.25 15.99
CA VAL A 210 10.70 4.45 15.89
C VAL A 210 10.41 5.50 16.96
N GLY A 211 9.50 5.23 17.90
CA GLY A 211 9.11 6.15 18.97
C GLY A 211 8.32 7.38 18.47
N ALA A 212 7.68 7.29 17.31
CA ALA A 212 6.88 8.37 16.76
C ALA A 212 5.49 8.41 17.44
N ARG A 213 5.16 9.55 18.06
CA ARG A 213 3.85 9.74 18.67
C ARG A 213 2.78 9.94 17.60
N THR A 214 1.70 9.15 17.65
CA THR A 214 0.51 9.27 16.81
C THR A 214 -0.72 9.62 17.65
N ILE A 215 -1.56 10.53 17.15
CA ILE A 215 -2.79 10.98 17.83
C ILE A 215 -4.01 10.35 17.18
N LEU A 216 -4.00 10.22 15.85
CA LEU A 216 -5.15 9.80 15.05
C LEU A 216 -5.22 8.29 14.82
N SER A 217 -4.15 7.56 15.12
CA SER A 217 -4.04 6.13 14.81
C SER A 217 -5.12 5.29 15.49
N LYS A 218 -5.28 5.47 16.81
CA LYS A 218 -6.27 4.69 17.55
C LYS A 218 -7.70 5.00 17.14
N PRO A 219 -8.19 6.26 17.15
CA PRO A 219 -9.57 6.54 16.73
C PRO A 219 -9.84 6.12 15.28
N ALA A 220 -8.86 6.23 14.37
CA ALA A 220 -9.02 5.75 13.01
C ALA A 220 -9.12 4.22 12.95
N MET A 221 -8.31 3.50 13.72
CA MET A 221 -8.39 2.04 13.79
C MET A 221 -9.73 1.59 14.35
N ASP A 222 -10.18 2.18 15.48
CA ASP A 222 -11.46 1.88 16.10
C ASP A 222 -12.62 2.06 15.10
N GLY A 223 -12.65 3.18 14.35
CA GLY A 223 -13.68 3.43 13.33
C GLY A 223 -13.67 2.41 12.18
N PHE A 224 -12.49 2.01 11.71
CA PHE A 224 -12.40 0.94 10.70
C PHE A 224 -12.78 -0.44 11.27
N GLU A 225 -12.47 -0.72 12.52
CA GLU A 225 -12.85 -1.98 13.19
C GLU A 225 -14.35 -2.10 13.35
N GLU A 226 -15.00 -1.06 13.85
CA GLU A 226 -16.46 -1.01 14.00
C GLU A 226 -17.17 -1.14 12.64
N CYS A 227 -16.73 -0.39 11.63
CA CYS A 227 -17.29 -0.48 10.29
C CYS A 227 -17.10 -1.90 9.70
N ALA A 228 -15.91 -2.48 9.80
CA ALA A 228 -15.62 -3.81 9.26
C ALA A 228 -16.31 -4.95 10.02
N ALA A 229 -16.72 -4.74 11.27
CA ALA A 229 -17.50 -5.71 12.05
C ALA A 229 -18.93 -5.88 11.53
N ASP A 230 -19.46 -4.88 10.83
CA ASP A 230 -20.77 -4.97 10.20
C ASP A 230 -20.66 -5.74 8.86
N LYS A 231 -21.37 -6.88 8.80
CA LYS A 231 -21.35 -7.77 7.62
C LYS A 231 -21.78 -7.09 6.31
N ARG A 232 -22.53 -5.99 6.37
CA ARG A 232 -22.95 -5.21 5.19
C ARG A 232 -21.75 -4.59 4.46
N TYR A 233 -20.66 -4.35 5.17
CA TYR A 233 -19.48 -3.65 4.66
C TYR A 233 -18.26 -4.55 4.45
N THR A 234 -18.35 -5.82 4.82
CA THR A 234 -17.28 -6.82 4.61
C THR A 234 -16.88 -6.91 3.13
N GLY A 235 -15.60 -6.83 2.84
CA GLY A 235 -15.05 -6.93 1.49
C GLY A 235 -15.17 -5.66 0.65
N LYS A 236 -15.91 -4.66 1.12
CA LYS A 236 -16.09 -3.39 0.42
C LYS A 236 -14.84 -2.50 0.51
N ASP A 237 -14.77 -1.53 -0.37
CA ASP A 237 -13.72 -0.51 -0.33
C ASP A 237 -13.75 0.29 0.99
N ALA A 238 -12.59 0.64 1.51
CA ALA A 238 -12.45 1.31 2.81
C ALA A 238 -13.22 2.63 2.93
N ARG A 239 -13.54 3.31 1.81
CA ARG A 239 -14.38 4.53 1.81
C ARG A 239 -15.84 4.25 2.12
N VAL A 240 -16.24 2.98 2.26
CA VAL A 240 -17.56 2.60 2.79
C VAL A 240 -17.79 3.13 4.21
N VAL A 241 -16.75 3.52 4.92
CA VAL A 241 -16.87 4.21 6.21
C VAL A 241 -17.76 5.45 6.14
N TYR A 242 -17.82 6.14 4.99
CA TYR A 242 -18.78 7.23 4.78
C TYR A 242 -20.23 6.73 4.87
N LYS A 243 -20.57 5.62 4.23
CA LYS A 243 -21.90 5.01 4.29
C LYS A 243 -22.24 4.54 5.71
N TRP A 244 -21.29 3.89 6.37
CA TRP A 244 -21.43 3.48 7.76
C TRP A 244 -21.71 4.66 8.69
N LEU A 245 -20.97 5.77 8.59
CA LEU A 245 -21.23 7.00 9.36
C LEU A 245 -22.61 7.59 9.12
N ASN A 246 -23.19 7.42 7.93
CA ASN A 246 -24.53 7.91 7.62
C ASN A 246 -25.66 7.00 8.14
N GLU A 247 -25.43 5.70 8.21
CA GLU A 247 -26.44 4.69 8.55
C GLU A 247 -26.41 4.29 10.04
N SER A 248 -25.39 4.71 10.79
CA SER A 248 -25.18 4.30 12.20
C SER A 248 -25.97 5.12 13.22
N HIS A 249 -26.94 5.93 12.80
CA HIS A 249 -27.78 6.75 13.71
C HIS A 249 -29.25 6.70 13.33
#